data_bedcc0d8e452a687a2f2a845400ac633
#
_entry.id   bedcc0d8e452a687a2f2a845400ac633
#
_cell.length_a   1.000
_cell.length_b   1.000
_cell.length_c   1.000
_cell.angle_alpha   90.00
_cell.angle_beta   90.00
_cell.angle_gamma   90.00
#
_symmetry.space_group_name_H-M   'P 1'
#
loop_
_entity.id
_entity.type
_entity.pdbx_description
1 polymer ?
#
loop_
_entity_poly.entity_id
_entity_poly.type
_entity_poly.pdbx_seq_one_letter_code
_entity_poly.pdbx_strand_id
1 'polypeptide(L)' 'MATQIVMDHTGDTRHHFNAKDVQALAKAEERFKELTGNGFTAAVRTGVGEASRIRSFDPTAEETLFFPRLVGG' A
#
# COMPACT_ATOMS: atom_id res chain seq x y z
N MET A 1 8.22 -5.41 10.86
CA MET A 1 8.56 -4.64 9.67
C MET A 1 7.35 -4.51 8.78
N ALA A 2 7.13 -3.35 8.21
CA ALA A 2 5.98 -3.12 7.36
C ALA A 2 6.34 -3.34 5.89
N THR A 3 5.34 -3.65 5.08
CA THR A 3 5.55 -3.93 3.65
C THR A 3 4.46 -3.26 2.84
N GLN A 4 4.86 -2.61 1.76
CA GLN A 4 3.95 -2.12 0.73
C GLN A 4 4.13 -3.00 -0.50
N ILE A 5 3.05 -3.58 -0.98
CA ILE A 5 3.07 -4.48 -2.14
C ILE A 5 2.31 -3.79 -3.27
N VAL A 6 3.03 -3.50 -4.36
CA VAL A 6 2.43 -2.89 -5.55
C VAL A 6 2.21 -3.99 -6.58
N MET A 7 0.97 -4.25 -6.89
CA MET A 7 0.59 -5.27 -7.87
C MET A 7 0.13 -4.58 -9.14
N ASP A 8 0.73 -4.92 -10.25
CA ASP A 8 0.32 -4.41 -11.55
C ASP A 8 0.41 -5.53 -12.59
N HIS A 9 0.13 -5.21 -13.85
CA HIS A 9 0.13 -6.22 -14.90
C HIS A 9 1.52 -6.78 -15.24
N THR A 10 2.58 -6.18 -14.69
CA THR A 10 3.96 -6.67 -14.89
C THR A 10 4.44 -7.50 -13.73
N GLY A 11 3.66 -7.63 -12.65
CA GLY A 11 4.00 -8.42 -11.47
C GLY A 11 3.90 -7.63 -10.18
N ASP A 12 4.51 -8.16 -9.13
CA ASP A 12 4.49 -7.57 -7.80
C ASP A 12 5.81 -6.92 -7.47
N THR A 13 5.74 -5.72 -6.87
CA THR A 13 6.91 -5.05 -6.31
C THR A 13 6.67 -4.88 -4.82
N ARG A 14 7.63 -5.30 -4.01
CA ARG A 14 7.52 -5.22 -2.55
C ARG A 14 8.51 -4.22 -2.00
N HIS A 15 8.03 -3.33 -1.14
CA HIS A 15 8.85 -2.34 -0.45
C HIS A 15 8.74 -2.58 1.04
N HIS A 16 9.84 -3.02 1.65
CA HIS A 16 9.90 -3.26 3.09
C HIS A 16 10.46 -2.04 3.78
N PHE A 17 9.89 -1.69 4.92
CA PHE A 17 10.39 -0.55 5.69
C PHE A 17 10.11 -0.75 7.18
N ASN A 18 10.94 -0.09 8.00
CA ASN A 18 10.78 -0.11 9.43
C ASN A 18 9.82 1.03 9.82
N ALA A 19 8.64 0.67 10.32
CA ALA A 19 7.62 1.65 10.68
C ALA A 19 8.02 2.54 11.87
N LYS A 20 9.08 2.17 12.58
CA LYS A 20 9.65 2.98 13.67
C LYS A 20 10.64 4.02 13.16
N ASP A 21 11.08 3.89 11.92
CA ASP A 21 11.97 4.85 11.28
C ASP A 21 11.14 5.96 10.66
N VAL A 22 11.24 7.16 11.21
CA VAL A 22 10.44 8.31 10.78
C VAL A 22 10.65 8.62 9.32
N GLN A 23 11.90 8.54 8.83
CA GLN A 23 12.20 8.83 7.43
C GLN A 23 11.63 7.76 6.49
N ALA A 24 11.74 6.50 6.88
CA ALA A 24 11.19 5.41 6.09
C ALA A 24 9.66 5.48 6.04
N LEU A 25 9.05 5.85 7.16
CA LEU A 25 7.61 6.01 7.25
C LEU A 25 7.13 7.16 6.35
N ALA A 26 7.86 8.27 6.33
CA ALA A 26 7.53 9.41 5.49
C ALA A 26 7.60 9.04 4.00
N LYS A 27 8.60 8.26 3.60
CA LYS A 27 8.72 7.79 2.22
C LYS A 27 7.60 6.85 1.84
N ALA A 28 7.18 6.00 2.78
CA ALA A 28 6.06 5.09 2.55
C ALA A 28 4.76 5.86 2.36
N GLU A 29 4.54 6.91 3.14
CA GLU A 29 3.37 7.76 3.00
C GLU A 29 3.38 8.50 1.66
N GLU A 30 4.53 9.00 1.26
CA GLU A 30 4.69 9.66 -0.03
C GLU A 30 4.37 8.71 -1.18
N ARG A 31 4.87 7.48 -1.10
CA ARG A 31 4.57 6.44 -2.08
C ARG A 31 3.08 6.13 -2.13
N PHE A 32 2.44 6.09 -0.96
CA PHE A 32 1.00 5.87 -0.85
C PHE A 32 0.23 6.94 -1.62
N LYS A 33 0.57 8.20 -1.38
CA LYS A 33 -0.09 9.33 -2.04
C LYS A 33 0.13 9.32 -3.55
N GLU A 34 1.33 8.98 -3.97
CA GLU A 34 1.68 8.93 -5.38
C GLU A 34 0.91 7.82 -6.09
N LEU A 35 0.89 6.62 -5.52
CA LEU A 35 0.19 5.49 -6.13
C LEU A 35 -1.32 5.71 -6.18
N THR A 36 -1.92 6.18 -5.10
CA THR A 36 -3.35 6.45 -5.10
C THR A 36 -3.72 7.61 -6.02
N GLY A 37 -2.82 8.59 -6.15
CA GLY A 37 -3.00 9.67 -7.11
C GLY A 37 -2.92 9.21 -8.55
N ASN A 38 -2.25 8.10 -8.81
CA ASN A 38 -2.13 7.52 -10.15
C ASN A 38 -3.20 6.46 -10.44
N GLY A 39 -4.22 6.37 -9.61
CA GLY A 39 -5.34 5.48 -9.85
C GLY A 39 -5.26 4.12 -9.21
N PHE A 40 -4.25 3.86 -8.38
CA PHE A 40 -4.18 2.61 -7.64
C PHE A 40 -5.14 2.65 -6.45
N THR A 41 -5.70 1.50 -6.13
CA THR A 41 -6.49 1.32 -4.91
C THR A 41 -5.58 0.76 -3.83
N ALA A 42 -5.69 1.31 -2.62
CA ALA A 42 -4.91 0.82 -1.48
C ALA A 42 -5.80 0.04 -0.53
N ALA A 43 -5.27 -1.04 0.01
CA ALA A 43 -5.96 -1.84 1.02
C ALA A 43 -4.95 -2.33 2.05
N VAL A 44 -5.37 -2.44 3.30
CA VAL A 44 -4.54 -3.01 4.35
C VAL A 44 -5.04 -4.39 4.69
N ARG A 45 -4.12 -5.30 4.98
CA ARG A 45 -4.48 -6.64 5.40
C ARG A 45 -4.89 -6.61 6.87
N THR A 46 -6.14 -6.99 7.14
CA THR A 46 -6.70 -6.93 8.49
C THR A 46 -6.77 -8.28 9.18
N GLY A 47 -6.56 -9.36 8.43
CA GLY A 47 -6.59 -10.72 8.95
C GLY A 47 -6.27 -11.70 7.86
N VAL A 48 -6.34 -12.99 8.18
CA VAL A 48 -6.03 -14.03 7.21
C VAL A 48 -7.08 -14.01 6.10
N GLY A 49 -6.63 -13.68 4.90
CA GLY A 49 -7.50 -13.63 3.73
C GLY A 49 -8.39 -12.41 3.64
N GLU A 50 -8.23 -11.44 4.54
CA GLU A 50 -9.06 -10.25 4.55
C GLU A 50 -8.23 -9.00 4.28
N ALA A 51 -8.79 -8.06 3.52
CA ALA A 51 -8.19 -6.78 3.25
C ALA A 51 -9.27 -5.70 3.26
N SER A 52 -8.93 -4.55 3.82
CA SER A 52 -9.83 -3.42 3.96
C SER A 52 -9.29 -2.26 3.14
N ARG A 53 -10.11 -1.69 2.26
CA ARG A 53 -9.68 -0.54 1.47
C ARG A 53 -9.50 0.68 2.35
N ILE A 54 -8.45 1.44 2.07
CA ILE A 54 -8.16 2.67 2.81
C ILE A 54 -7.95 3.80 1.82
N ARG A 55 -8.25 5.03 2.25
CA ARG A 55 -8.07 6.23 1.44
C ARG A 55 -6.91 7.07 1.92
N SER A 56 -6.45 6.83 3.13
CA SER A 56 -5.33 7.55 3.69
C SER A 56 -4.32 6.57 4.24
N PHE A 57 -3.06 6.99 4.30
CA PHE A 57 -1.97 6.15 4.77
C PHE A 57 -2.17 5.73 6.22
N ASP A 58 -2.03 4.43 6.49
CA ASP A 58 -2.10 3.87 7.83
C ASP A 58 -0.67 3.48 8.26
N PRO A 59 -0.05 4.28 9.14
CA PRO A 59 1.32 3.99 9.57
C PRO A 59 1.44 2.76 10.46
N THR A 60 0.32 2.24 10.95
CA THR A 60 0.31 1.05 11.80
C THR A 60 0.10 -0.25 11.04
N ALA A 61 -0.22 -0.17 9.76
CA ALA A 61 -0.47 -1.35 8.95
C ALA A 61 0.83 -2.11 8.70
N GLU A 62 0.80 -3.42 8.93
CA GLU A 62 1.96 -4.27 8.64
C GLU A 62 2.10 -4.54 7.15
N GLU A 63 0.99 -4.56 6.44
CA GLU A 63 1.00 -4.84 5.01
C GLU A 63 -0.06 -3.99 4.31
N THR A 64 0.38 -3.23 3.31
CA THR A 64 -0.49 -2.42 2.49
C THR A 64 -0.38 -2.89 1.04
N LEU A 65 -1.52 -3.15 0.43
CA LEU A 65 -1.61 -3.64 -0.94
C LEU A 65 -2.06 -2.51 -1.85
N PHE A 66 -1.41 -2.41 -3.01
CA PHE A 66 -1.79 -1.46 -4.05
C PHE A 66 -2.09 -2.23 -5.33
N PHE A 67 -3.25 -2.01 -5.90
CA PHE A 67 -3.61 -2.69 -7.15
C PHE A 67 -4.32 -1.70 -8.07
N PRO A 68 -4.23 -1.90 -9.39
CA PRO A 68 -4.85 -0.99 -10.35
C PRO A 68 -6.35 -0.94 -10.13
N ARG A 69 -6.89 0.26 -10.19
CA ARG A 69 -8.33 0.43 -10.10
C ARG A 69 -8.98 -0.26 -11.30
N LEU A 70 -9.90 -1.16 -11.00
CA LEU A 70 -10.70 -1.76 -12.07
C LEU A 70 -11.66 -0.71 -12.57
N VAL A 71 -11.40 -0.23 -13.77
CA VAL A 71 -12.37 0.60 -14.49
C VAL A 71 -13.37 -0.39 -15.04
N GLY A 72 -14.25 -0.82 -14.18
CA GLY A 72 -15.26 -1.76 -14.57
C GLY A 72 -16.24 -1.09 -15.47
N GLY A 73 -16.26 -1.50 -16.62
CA GLY A 73 -17.26 -1.05 -17.50
C GLY A 73 -18.62 -1.55 -17.12
#